data_451578cb26f9a3d57d53d5a2e185c74a
#
_entry.id   451578cb26f9a3d57d53d5a2e185c74a
#
_cell.length_a   1.000
_cell.length_b   1.000
_cell.length_c   1.000
_cell.angle_alpha   90.00
_cell.angle_beta   90.00
_cell.angle_gamma   90.00
#
_symmetry.space_group_name_H-M   'P 1'
#
loop_
_entity.id
_entity.type
_entity.pdbx_description
1 polymer ?
#
loop_
_entity_poly.entity_id
_entity_poly.type
_entity_poly.pdbx_seq_one_letter_code
_entity_poly.pdbx_strand_id
1 'polypeptide(L)'
;MKLIDRISLIVRANVGSLLGRPADGPTDRPRLIRDGERELARAREALAEAADHQQALADQIAAADEQAQAWAQKAEAALQAGDDTGAREALAQQQKQEREAEKLRARLERQLEEADRLESRLEMLEAELAEIRQQVAAGAAKEAQDGSAPGPVKPEGRLAASPPARKESTDSPDLAARKARLSKKDG
;
A
#
# COMPACT_ATOMS: atom_id res chain seq x y z
N MET A 1 2.48 -3.97 -18.33
CA MET A 1 2.59 -4.49 -16.97
C MET A 1 1.20 -4.57 -16.40
N LYS A 2 0.77 -5.77 -15.97
CA LYS A 2 -0.56 -5.96 -15.39
C LYS A 2 -0.61 -5.28 -14.02
N LEU A 3 -1.77 -4.77 -13.61
CA LEU A 3 -1.97 -4.04 -12.35
C LEU A 3 -1.49 -4.88 -11.15
N ILE A 4 -1.82 -6.15 -11.17
CA ILE A 4 -1.45 -7.15 -10.17
C ILE A 4 0.07 -7.38 -10.09
N ASP A 5 0.80 -7.33 -11.22
CA ASP A 5 2.27 -7.39 -11.22
C ASP A 5 2.88 -6.20 -10.46
N ARG A 6 2.25 -5.01 -10.54
CA ARG A 6 2.67 -3.82 -9.79
C ARG A 6 2.39 -3.99 -8.29
N ILE A 7 1.24 -4.54 -7.92
CA ILE A 7 0.89 -4.81 -6.51
C ILE A 7 1.85 -5.82 -5.91
N SER A 8 2.09 -6.95 -6.59
CA SER A 8 3.02 -7.98 -6.11
C SER A 8 4.46 -7.46 -6.00
N LEU A 9 4.85 -6.52 -6.88
CA LEU A 9 6.17 -5.88 -6.82
C LEU A 9 6.29 -4.95 -5.62
N ILE A 10 5.25 -4.14 -5.34
CA ILE A 10 5.19 -3.22 -4.18
C ILE A 10 5.26 -4.03 -2.88
N VAL A 11 4.44 -5.08 -2.75
CA VAL A 11 4.42 -5.94 -1.56
C VAL A 11 5.75 -6.69 -1.39
N ARG A 12 6.37 -7.22 -2.47
CA ARG A 12 7.67 -7.89 -2.38
C ARG A 12 8.84 -6.95 -2.09
N ALA A 13 8.86 -5.77 -2.72
CA ALA A 13 10.01 -4.87 -2.62
C ALA A 13 10.07 -4.14 -1.29
N ASN A 14 8.92 -3.72 -0.74
CA ASN A 14 8.90 -2.83 0.42
C ASN A 14 8.67 -3.56 1.75
N VAL A 15 7.76 -4.53 1.81
CA VAL A 15 7.43 -5.17 3.09
C VAL A 15 8.46 -6.22 3.48
N GLY A 16 8.96 -7.01 2.54
CA GLY A 16 10.06 -7.97 2.80
C GLY A 16 11.36 -7.29 3.24
N SER A 17 11.64 -6.08 2.72
CA SER A 17 12.82 -5.30 3.11
C SER A 17 12.62 -4.54 4.44
N LEU A 18 11.38 -4.21 4.79
CA LEU A 18 11.03 -3.56 6.05
C LEU A 18 11.12 -4.54 7.23
N LEU A 19 10.65 -5.76 7.05
CA LEU A 19 10.65 -6.79 8.10
C LEU A 19 12.00 -7.52 8.24
N GLY A 20 12.78 -7.63 7.16
CA GLY A 20 14.13 -8.22 7.17
C GLY A 20 15.26 -7.31 7.60
N ARG A 21 14.99 -6.01 7.84
CA ARG A 21 16.02 -5.07 8.28
C ARG A 21 16.03 -5.02 9.80
N PRO A 22 17.13 -5.38 10.48
CA PRO A 22 17.23 -5.15 11.90
C PRO A 22 17.08 -3.65 12.15
N ALA A 23 16.11 -3.30 13.00
CA ALA A 23 15.94 -1.92 13.43
C ALA A 23 17.12 -1.58 14.35
N ASP A 24 18.10 -0.85 13.81
CA ASP A 24 19.34 -0.54 14.49
C ASP A 24 19.18 0.44 15.68
N GLY A 25 17.95 0.88 16.00
CA GLY A 25 17.67 1.77 17.12
C GLY A 25 16.18 1.90 17.46
N PRO A 26 15.89 2.34 18.72
CA PRO A 26 14.50 2.55 19.17
C PRO A 26 13.76 3.64 18.39
N THR A 27 14.49 4.52 17.72
CA THR A 27 13.93 5.64 16.93
C THR A 27 13.40 5.19 15.54
N ASP A 28 13.90 4.09 15.00
CA ASP A 28 13.54 3.63 13.66
C ASP A 28 12.23 2.81 13.62
N ARG A 29 11.87 2.14 14.72
CA ARG A 29 10.67 1.31 14.80
C ARG A 29 9.36 2.06 14.54
N PRO A 30 9.09 3.24 15.12
CA PRO A 30 7.88 4.00 14.82
C PRO A 30 7.81 4.50 13.37
N ARG A 31 8.96 4.70 12.74
CA ARG A 31 9.03 5.07 11.31
C ARG A 31 8.71 3.86 10.43
N LEU A 32 9.28 2.70 10.73
CA LEU A 32 9.00 1.44 10.04
C LEU A 32 7.51 1.08 10.08
N ILE A 33 6.86 1.23 11.24
CA ILE A 33 5.42 1.02 11.38
C ILE A 33 4.64 1.95 10.46
N ARG A 34 4.94 3.25 10.47
CA ARG A 34 4.24 4.23 9.61
C ARG A 34 4.44 3.98 8.12
N ASP A 35 5.63 3.57 7.73
CA ASP A 35 5.92 3.24 6.35
C ASP A 35 5.21 1.95 5.92
N GLY A 36 5.18 0.92 6.77
CA GLY A 36 4.40 -0.30 6.57
C GLY A 36 2.89 -0.04 6.46
N GLU A 37 2.32 0.82 7.29
CA GLU A 37 0.92 1.24 7.22
C GLU A 37 0.57 1.91 5.89
N ARG A 38 1.45 2.79 5.39
CA ARG A 38 1.25 3.44 4.09
C ARG A 38 1.28 2.45 2.94
N GLU A 39 2.19 1.49 2.98
CA GLU A 39 2.28 0.46 1.94
C GLU A 39 1.06 -0.48 1.98
N LEU A 40 0.58 -0.86 3.17
CA LEU A 40 -0.66 -1.61 3.31
C LEU A 40 -1.87 -0.86 2.76
N ALA A 41 -1.98 0.45 3.05
CA ALA A 41 -3.06 1.28 2.52
C ALA A 41 -3.03 1.30 0.97
N ARG A 42 -1.86 1.49 0.37
CA ARG A 42 -1.70 1.45 -1.10
C ARG A 42 -2.03 0.08 -1.70
N ALA A 43 -1.64 -0.99 -1.02
CA ALA A 43 -1.93 -2.34 -1.49
C ALA A 43 -3.42 -2.66 -1.41
N ARG A 44 -4.14 -2.18 -0.38
CA ARG A 44 -5.60 -2.29 -0.29
C ARG A 44 -6.31 -1.49 -1.39
N GLU A 45 -5.86 -0.28 -1.67
CA GLU A 45 -6.38 0.54 -2.77
C GLU A 45 -6.22 -0.17 -4.11
N ALA A 46 -5.06 -0.75 -4.36
CA ALA A 46 -4.79 -1.50 -5.57
C ALA A 46 -5.60 -2.81 -5.67
N LEU A 47 -5.94 -3.47 -4.55
CA LEU A 47 -6.88 -4.59 -4.54
C LEU A 47 -8.30 -4.14 -4.88
N ALA A 48 -8.74 -2.99 -4.39
CA ALA A 48 -10.04 -2.42 -4.76
C ALA A 48 -10.12 -2.12 -6.27
N GLU A 49 -9.07 -1.51 -6.85
CA GLU A 49 -8.98 -1.31 -8.30
C GLU A 49 -8.99 -2.65 -9.07
N ALA A 50 -8.38 -3.71 -8.53
CA ALA A 50 -8.41 -5.03 -9.14
C ALA A 50 -9.82 -5.63 -9.13
N ALA A 51 -10.61 -5.40 -8.06
CA ALA A 51 -12.01 -5.83 -7.98
C ALA A 51 -12.87 -5.13 -9.03
N ASP A 52 -12.68 -3.82 -9.26
CA ASP A 52 -13.37 -3.08 -10.33
C ASP A 52 -13.06 -3.66 -11.72
N HIS A 53 -11.81 -4.03 -11.96
CA HIS A 53 -11.41 -4.70 -13.20
C HIS A 53 -12.00 -6.10 -13.36
N GLN A 54 -12.14 -6.86 -12.28
CA GLN A 54 -12.79 -8.16 -12.27
C GLN A 54 -14.28 -8.02 -12.63
N GLN A 55 -14.95 -7.01 -12.06
CA GLN A 55 -16.34 -6.71 -12.41
C GLN A 55 -16.47 -6.36 -13.90
N ALA A 56 -15.61 -5.49 -14.41
CA ALA A 56 -15.62 -5.14 -15.83
C ALA A 56 -15.39 -6.35 -16.76
N LEU A 57 -14.57 -7.32 -16.34
CA LEU A 57 -14.40 -8.59 -17.07
C LEU A 57 -15.67 -9.45 -17.01
N ALA A 58 -16.33 -9.52 -15.86
CA ALA A 58 -17.60 -10.24 -15.71
C ALA A 58 -18.68 -9.64 -16.63
N ASP A 59 -18.77 -8.33 -16.73
CA ASP A 59 -19.69 -7.64 -17.63
C ASP A 59 -19.39 -7.93 -19.11
N GLN A 60 -18.10 -7.98 -19.49
CA GLN A 60 -17.69 -8.38 -20.84
C GLN A 60 -18.04 -9.83 -21.16
N ILE A 61 -17.91 -10.74 -20.20
CA ILE A 61 -18.32 -12.14 -20.35
C ILE A 61 -19.83 -12.22 -20.59
N ALA A 62 -20.63 -11.53 -19.78
CA ALA A 62 -22.07 -11.50 -19.92
C ALA A 62 -22.50 -10.96 -21.29
N ALA A 63 -21.87 -9.89 -21.76
CA ALA A 63 -22.14 -9.33 -23.09
C ALA A 63 -21.77 -10.30 -24.24
N ALA A 64 -20.67 -11.03 -24.14
CA ALA A 64 -20.26 -12.01 -25.11
C ALA A 64 -21.19 -13.21 -25.12
N ASP A 65 -21.69 -13.68 -23.97
CA ASP A 65 -22.67 -14.75 -23.85
C ASP A 65 -24.03 -14.34 -24.47
N GLU A 66 -24.47 -13.11 -24.19
CA GLU A 66 -25.71 -12.57 -24.82
C GLU A 66 -25.60 -12.50 -26.33
N GLN A 67 -24.45 -12.06 -26.85
CA GLN A 67 -24.21 -12.05 -28.29
C GLN A 67 -24.17 -13.46 -28.86
N ALA A 68 -23.57 -14.43 -28.18
CA ALA A 68 -23.60 -15.83 -28.63
C ALA A 68 -25.01 -16.37 -28.71
N GLN A 69 -25.86 -16.10 -27.72
CA GLN A 69 -27.27 -16.48 -27.72
C GLN A 69 -28.05 -15.82 -28.85
N ALA A 70 -27.83 -14.53 -29.11
CA ALA A 70 -28.48 -13.83 -30.22
C ALA A 70 -28.09 -14.41 -31.59
N TRP A 71 -26.83 -14.83 -31.76
CA TRP A 71 -26.40 -15.51 -32.97
C TRP A 71 -26.99 -16.93 -33.10
N ALA A 72 -27.12 -17.67 -32.00
CA ALA A 72 -27.78 -18.97 -31.98
C ALA A 72 -29.24 -18.85 -32.44
N GLN A 73 -30.00 -17.87 -31.96
CA GLN A 73 -31.37 -17.60 -32.40
C GLN A 73 -31.43 -17.24 -33.88
N LYS A 74 -30.49 -16.45 -34.40
CA LYS A 74 -30.42 -16.14 -35.84
C LYS A 74 -30.11 -17.38 -36.66
N ALA A 75 -29.24 -18.26 -36.20
CA ALA A 75 -28.93 -19.51 -36.86
C ALA A 75 -30.18 -20.41 -36.96
N GLU A 76 -30.94 -20.52 -35.88
CA GLU A 76 -32.19 -21.29 -35.83
C GLU A 76 -33.26 -20.72 -36.79
N ALA A 77 -33.43 -19.39 -36.79
CA ALA A 77 -34.35 -18.73 -37.70
C ALA A 77 -33.97 -18.93 -39.19
N ALA A 78 -32.67 -18.88 -39.51
CA ALA A 78 -32.18 -19.14 -40.86
C ALA A 78 -32.44 -20.59 -41.30
N LEU A 79 -32.23 -21.56 -40.40
CA LEU A 79 -32.56 -22.97 -40.67
C LEU A 79 -34.06 -23.17 -40.92
N GLN A 80 -34.92 -22.53 -40.14
CA GLN A 80 -36.39 -22.59 -40.35
C GLN A 80 -36.82 -21.98 -41.69
N ALA A 81 -36.08 -20.97 -42.17
CA ALA A 81 -36.30 -20.33 -43.46
C ALA A 81 -35.68 -21.10 -44.65
N GLY A 82 -34.93 -22.19 -44.39
CA GLY A 82 -34.19 -22.94 -45.41
C GLY A 82 -32.94 -22.25 -45.94
N ASP A 83 -32.46 -21.24 -45.23
CA ASP A 83 -31.20 -20.53 -45.56
C ASP A 83 -29.99 -21.18 -44.86
N ASP A 84 -29.49 -22.24 -45.44
CA ASP A 84 -28.32 -22.98 -44.94
C ASP A 84 -27.05 -22.12 -44.89
N THR A 85 -26.93 -21.15 -45.79
CA THR A 85 -25.74 -20.27 -45.82
C THR A 85 -25.75 -19.29 -44.65
N GLY A 86 -26.86 -18.60 -44.42
CA GLY A 86 -27.06 -17.71 -43.29
C GLY A 86 -26.95 -18.44 -41.97
N ALA A 87 -27.45 -19.67 -41.88
CA ALA A 87 -27.30 -20.49 -40.68
C ALA A 87 -25.82 -20.80 -40.35
N ARG A 88 -25.01 -21.19 -41.34
CA ARG A 88 -23.58 -21.46 -41.14
C ARG A 88 -22.82 -20.20 -40.73
N GLU A 89 -23.12 -19.05 -41.31
CA GLU A 89 -22.51 -17.77 -40.93
C GLU A 89 -22.88 -17.39 -39.50
N ALA A 90 -24.15 -17.54 -39.12
CA ALA A 90 -24.61 -17.26 -37.78
C ALA A 90 -23.94 -18.18 -36.72
N LEU A 91 -23.81 -19.48 -37.00
CA LEU A 91 -23.12 -20.45 -36.16
C LEU A 91 -21.60 -20.10 -36.01
N ALA A 92 -20.98 -19.65 -37.09
CA ALA A 92 -19.57 -19.22 -37.03
C ALA A 92 -19.40 -18.00 -36.13
N GLN A 93 -20.34 -17.04 -36.15
CA GLN A 93 -20.32 -15.89 -35.24
C GLN A 93 -20.63 -16.29 -33.80
N GLN A 94 -21.56 -17.19 -33.55
CA GLN A 94 -21.82 -17.77 -32.23
C GLN A 94 -20.53 -18.36 -31.64
N GLN A 95 -19.89 -19.27 -32.37
CA GLN A 95 -18.64 -19.90 -31.92
C GLN A 95 -17.54 -18.90 -31.65
N LYS A 96 -17.48 -17.79 -32.38
CA LYS A 96 -16.51 -16.72 -32.14
C LYS A 96 -16.76 -16.03 -30.78
N GLN A 97 -18.04 -15.73 -30.47
CA GLN A 97 -18.41 -15.10 -29.20
C GLN A 97 -18.19 -16.05 -28.01
N GLU A 98 -18.53 -17.32 -28.15
CA GLU A 98 -18.29 -18.34 -27.15
C GLU A 98 -16.78 -18.47 -26.81
N ARG A 99 -15.91 -18.54 -27.82
CA ARG A 99 -14.48 -18.57 -27.64
C ARG A 99 -13.94 -17.30 -26.95
N GLU A 100 -14.52 -16.16 -27.25
CA GLU A 100 -14.12 -14.91 -26.57
C GLU A 100 -14.57 -14.91 -25.10
N ALA A 101 -15.80 -15.36 -24.81
CA ALA A 101 -16.26 -15.53 -23.43
C ALA A 101 -15.38 -16.50 -22.63
N GLU A 102 -14.98 -17.63 -23.22
CA GLU A 102 -14.05 -18.59 -22.59
C GLU A 102 -12.68 -17.96 -22.25
N LYS A 103 -12.12 -17.19 -23.17
CA LYS A 103 -10.84 -16.48 -22.91
C LYS A 103 -10.96 -15.47 -21.78
N LEU A 104 -12.07 -14.73 -21.73
CA LEU A 104 -12.34 -13.75 -20.68
C LEU A 104 -12.55 -14.46 -19.33
N ARG A 105 -13.28 -15.60 -19.29
CA ARG A 105 -13.44 -16.42 -18.08
C ARG A 105 -12.09 -16.92 -17.54
N ALA A 106 -11.26 -17.48 -18.41
CA ALA A 106 -9.92 -17.94 -18.02
C ALA A 106 -9.01 -16.79 -17.55
N ARG A 107 -9.26 -15.56 -18.02
CA ARG A 107 -8.56 -14.37 -17.53
C ARG A 107 -9.08 -13.93 -16.17
N LEU A 108 -10.40 -13.93 -15.98
CA LEU A 108 -11.04 -13.59 -14.72
C LEU A 108 -10.61 -14.54 -13.59
N GLU A 109 -10.66 -15.86 -13.85
CA GLU A 109 -10.24 -16.89 -12.90
C GLU A 109 -8.81 -16.66 -12.39
N ARG A 110 -7.86 -16.43 -13.32
CA ARG A 110 -6.48 -16.12 -12.93
C ARG A 110 -6.34 -14.84 -12.11
N GLN A 111 -7.16 -13.82 -12.39
CA GLN A 111 -7.13 -12.57 -11.61
C GLN A 111 -7.72 -12.77 -10.21
N LEU A 112 -8.76 -13.58 -10.07
CA LEU A 112 -9.32 -13.95 -8.77
C LEU A 112 -8.30 -14.71 -7.92
N GLU A 113 -7.66 -15.75 -8.46
CA GLU A 113 -6.63 -16.49 -7.74
C GLU A 113 -5.45 -15.61 -7.31
N GLU A 114 -5.03 -14.67 -8.14
CA GLU A 114 -3.96 -13.74 -7.81
C GLU A 114 -4.39 -12.75 -6.71
N ALA A 115 -5.65 -12.28 -6.75
CA ALA A 115 -6.21 -11.40 -5.71
C ALA A 115 -6.29 -12.10 -4.35
N ASP A 116 -6.83 -13.34 -4.30
CA ASP A 116 -6.92 -14.14 -3.08
C ASP A 116 -5.55 -14.38 -2.42
N ARG A 117 -4.53 -14.66 -3.24
CA ARG A 117 -3.16 -14.82 -2.74
C ARG A 117 -2.58 -13.52 -2.16
N LEU A 118 -2.90 -12.38 -2.78
CA LEU A 118 -2.47 -11.08 -2.29
C LEU A 118 -3.20 -10.68 -1.01
N GLU A 119 -4.50 -10.95 -0.93
CA GLU A 119 -5.32 -10.72 0.26
C GLU A 119 -4.78 -11.48 1.47
N SER A 120 -4.58 -12.80 1.32
CA SER A 120 -3.98 -13.64 2.37
C SER A 120 -2.61 -13.14 2.81
N ARG A 121 -1.82 -12.61 1.89
CA ARG A 121 -0.51 -12.06 2.21
C ARG A 121 -0.60 -10.71 2.94
N LEU A 122 -1.55 -9.86 2.57
CA LEU A 122 -1.81 -8.60 3.27
C LEU A 122 -2.27 -8.85 4.70
N GLU A 123 -3.16 -9.82 4.93
CA GLU A 123 -3.60 -10.20 6.28
C GLU A 123 -2.42 -10.63 7.16
N MET A 124 -1.50 -11.45 6.62
CA MET A 124 -0.30 -11.84 7.36
C MET A 124 0.58 -10.63 7.72
N LEU A 125 0.78 -9.71 6.78
CA LEU A 125 1.57 -8.50 7.00
C LEU A 125 0.92 -7.55 8.01
N GLU A 126 -0.40 -7.46 8.01
CA GLU A 126 -1.16 -6.70 9.02
C GLU A 126 -0.98 -7.28 10.42
N ALA A 127 -1.04 -8.61 10.54
CA ALA A 127 -0.79 -9.30 11.80
C ALA A 127 0.64 -9.06 12.31
N GLU A 128 1.64 -9.15 11.45
CA GLU A 128 3.05 -8.87 11.79
C GLU A 128 3.25 -7.40 12.23
N LEU A 129 2.65 -6.43 11.52
CA LEU A 129 2.71 -5.03 11.93
C LEU A 129 2.00 -4.78 13.26
N ALA A 130 0.89 -5.45 13.52
CA ALA A 130 0.19 -5.36 14.81
C ALA A 130 1.07 -5.89 15.96
N GLU A 131 1.77 -6.99 15.75
CA GLU A 131 2.72 -7.55 16.73
C GLU A 131 3.88 -6.59 17.01
N ILE A 132 4.49 -6.02 15.97
CA ILE A 132 5.56 -5.01 16.13
C ILE A 132 5.06 -3.81 16.92
N ARG A 133 3.85 -3.32 16.66
CA ARG A 133 3.24 -2.22 17.42
C ARG A 133 3.09 -2.56 18.90
N GLN A 134 2.61 -3.76 19.22
CA GLN A 134 2.49 -4.20 20.60
C GLN A 134 3.85 -4.28 21.30
N GLN A 135 4.88 -4.80 20.63
CA GLN A 135 6.22 -4.88 21.16
C GLN A 135 6.81 -3.47 21.42
N VAL A 136 6.59 -2.53 20.53
CA VAL A 136 7.04 -1.13 20.70
C VAL A 136 6.31 -0.48 21.87
N ALA A 137 5.00 -0.66 21.98
CA ALA A 137 4.20 -0.12 23.09
C ALA A 137 4.61 -0.71 24.44
N ALA A 138 4.86 -2.03 24.49
CA ALA A 138 5.33 -2.71 25.70
C ALA A 138 6.74 -2.25 26.12
N GLY A 139 7.64 -2.01 25.16
CA GLY A 139 8.97 -1.46 25.40
C GLY A 139 8.91 -0.06 26.01
N ALA A 140 8.12 0.83 25.42
CA ALA A 140 7.92 2.19 25.91
C ALA A 140 7.29 2.22 27.32
N ALA A 141 6.36 1.30 27.61
CA ALA A 141 5.75 1.20 28.95
C ALA A 141 6.78 0.76 30.01
N LYS A 142 7.68 -0.15 29.69
CA LYS A 142 8.76 -0.58 30.60
C LYS A 142 9.76 0.55 30.87
N GLU A 143 10.17 1.28 29.83
CA GLU A 143 11.07 2.43 29.98
C GLU A 143 10.45 3.55 30.83
N ALA A 144 9.14 3.78 30.71
CA ALA A 144 8.42 4.73 31.55
C ALA A 144 8.32 4.29 33.03
N GLN A 145 8.27 2.99 33.28
CA GLN A 145 8.24 2.45 34.65
C GLN A 145 9.64 2.45 35.29
N ASP A 146 10.69 2.11 34.56
CA ASP A 146 12.08 2.13 35.05
C ASP A 146 12.63 3.55 35.23
N GLY A 147 12.15 4.52 34.44
CA GLY A 147 12.51 5.94 34.54
C GLY A 147 11.80 6.70 35.67
N SER A 148 10.87 6.09 36.40
CA SER A 148 10.07 6.73 37.46
C SER A 148 10.50 6.36 38.88
N ALA A 149 11.80 6.20 39.14
CA ALA A 149 12.33 6.23 40.48
C ALA A 149 13.08 7.57 40.72
N PRO A 150 12.44 8.60 41.27
CA PRO A 150 13.19 9.68 41.88
C PRO A 150 13.87 9.10 43.12
N GLY A 151 15.16 8.83 43.02
CA GLY A 151 15.97 8.51 44.17
C GLY A 151 15.75 9.57 45.29
N PRO A 152 15.71 9.16 46.57
CA PRO A 152 15.49 10.11 47.64
C PRO A 152 16.61 11.16 47.66
N VAL A 153 16.25 12.39 47.34
CA VAL A 153 17.09 13.55 47.53
C VAL A 153 17.34 13.68 49.03
N LYS A 154 18.53 13.24 49.51
CA LYS A 154 19.01 13.60 50.81
C LYS A 154 19.20 15.11 50.89
N PRO A 155 18.66 15.80 51.87
CA PRO A 155 18.99 17.20 52.11
C PRO A 155 20.24 17.25 52.99
N GLU A 156 21.40 17.44 52.42
CA GLU A 156 22.57 17.91 53.13
C GLU A 156 22.92 19.30 52.58
N GLY A 157 22.64 20.30 53.35
CA GLY A 157 23.52 20.96 54.26
C GLY A 157 24.16 22.19 53.64
N ARG A 158 23.44 23.31 53.75
CA ARG A 158 23.91 24.62 54.22
C ARG A 158 25.36 25.02 53.96
N LEU A 159 25.58 26.09 53.25
CA LEU A 159 26.26 27.35 53.61
C LEU A 159 26.84 28.07 52.37
N ALA A 160 26.27 29.25 52.16
CA ALA A 160 26.88 30.52 51.88
C ALA A 160 27.96 30.66 50.76
N ALA A 161 27.61 31.42 49.76
CA ALA A 161 28.23 32.69 49.41
C ALA A 161 27.78 33.15 48.02
N SER A 162 27.10 34.27 47.92
CA SER A 162 26.84 35.06 46.69
C SER A 162 28.02 35.99 46.45
N PRO A 163 28.06 36.78 45.37
CA PRO A 163 28.31 36.51 43.98
C PRO A 163 29.59 37.26 43.49
N PRO A 164 29.86 37.39 42.22
CA PRO A 164 29.38 38.58 41.48
C PRO A 164 29.00 38.38 40.03
N ALA A 165 28.15 39.26 39.60
CA ALA A 165 27.66 39.50 38.25
C ALA A 165 28.80 39.53 37.22
N ARG A 166 28.57 38.81 36.11
CA ARG A 166 29.36 39.01 34.90
C ARG A 166 28.45 39.24 33.71
N LYS A 167 28.63 40.43 33.21
CA LYS A 167 28.02 41.12 32.10
C LYS A 167 27.80 40.21 30.87
N GLU A 168 26.63 40.37 30.30
CA GLU A 168 26.30 40.02 28.91
C GLU A 168 27.35 40.60 27.97
N SER A 169 27.97 39.78 27.17
CA SER A 169 28.57 40.21 25.91
C SER A 169 27.87 39.44 24.77
N THR A 170 26.81 40.07 24.30
CA THR A 170 26.25 39.84 22.99
C THR A 170 27.26 40.34 21.97
N ASP A 171 28.09 39.47 21.50
CA ASP A 171 28.75 39.64 20.21
C ASP A 171 29.28 38.29 19.73
N SER A 172 28.48 37.59 18.99
CA SER A 172 28.94 36.44 18.23
C SER A 172 29.37 36.92 16.84
N PRO A 173 30.64 36.82 16.48
CA PRO A 173 31.17 37.31 15.18
C PRO A 173 30.54 36.65 13.97
N ASP A 174 29.78 35.60 14.17
CA ASP A 174 29.12 34.85 13.09
C ASP A 174 27.83 35.51 12.57
N LEU A 175 27.15 36.33 13.39
CA LEU A 175 25.95 37.07 12.97
C LEU A 175 26.28 38.30 12.11
N ALA A 176 27.39 38.95 12.34
CA ALA A 176 27.86 40.10 11.56
C ALA A 176 28.29 39.64 10.13
N ALA A 177 28.98 38.51 10.03
CA ALA A 177 29.38 37.93 8.74
C ALA A 177 28.18 37.46 7.86
N ARG A 178 27.08 37.00 8.48
CA ARG A 178 25.89 36.57 7.79
C ARG A 178 25.03 37.71 7.26
N LYS A 179 24.97 38.84 8.00
CA LYS A 179 24.33 40.09 7.59
C LYS A 179 25.00 40.75 6.39
N ALA A 180 26.35 40.73 6.37
CA ALA A 180 27.13 41.31 5.27
C ALA A 180 27.00 40.54 3.93
N ARG A 181 26.65 39.23 3.97
CA ARG A 181 26.40 38.43 2.76
C ARG A 181 25.02 38.64 2.16
N LEU A 182 24.04 39.02 2.96
CA LEU A 182 22.67 39.28 2.48
C LEU A 182 22.51 40.64 1.83
N SER A 183 23.27 41.66 2.28
CA SER A 183 23.22 43.02 1.69
C SER A 183 23.95 43.17 0.34
N LYS A 184 24.70 42.14 -0.11
CA LYS A 184 25.48 42.16 -1.36
C LYS A 184 24.75 41.44 -2.53
N LYS A 185 23.52 40.94 -2.30
CA LYS A 185 22.75 40.20 -3.31
C LYS A 185 21.61 40.98 -3.95
N ASP A 186 21.35 42.21 -3.48
CA ASP A 186 20.31 43.12 -3.99
C ASP A 186 20.89 44.45 -4.47
N GLY A 187 21.89 44.35 -5.37
CA GLY A 187 22.48 45.48 -6.06
C GLY A 187 22.91 45.09 -7.47
#